data_2c2ac1f9a34d8d88f8470c2233f0e914
#
_entry.id   2c2ac1f9a34d8d88f8470c2233f0e914
#
_cell.length_a   1.000
_cell.length_b   1.000
_cell.length_c   1.000
_cell.angle_alpha   90.00
_cell.angle_beta   90.00
_cell.angle_gamma   90.00
#
_symmetry.space_group_name_H-M   'P 1'
#
loop_
_entity.id
_entity.type
_entity.pdbx_description
1 polymer ?
#
loop_
_entity_poly.entity_id
_entity_poly.type
_entity_poly.pdbx_seq_one_letter_code
_entity_poly.pdbx_strand_id
1 'polypeptide(L)' 'MDKQEPPVVVHPLVEGTRMVKIHGDSVGKAHSLRDLQEFMRRYGLDTVDLDNSALVEWRGGGSSVWPETTL' A
#
# COMPACT_ATOMS: atom_id res chain seq x y z
N MET A 1 9.94 -23.58 -1.28
CA MET A 1 9.60 -23.08 -1.28
C MET A 1 9.39 -22.01 -1.05
N ASP A 2 9.57 -21.28 -1.39
CA ASP A 2 9.51 -20.17 -1.07
C ASP A 2 8.48 -19.44 -1.58
N LYS A 3 7.58 -19.02 -0.94
CA LYS A 3 6.65 -18.24 -1.29
C LYS A 3 7.13 -16.94 -1.36
N GLN A 4 7.10 -16.23 -2.38
CA GLN A 4 7.50 -14.94 -2.41
C GLN A 4 6.38 -14.09 -2.04
N GLU A 5 6.39 -13.32 -1.02
CA GLU A 5 5.38 -12.42 -0.63
C GLU A 5 5.71 -11.04 -1.05
N PRO A 6 4.73 -10.23 -1.46
CA PRO A 6 5.01 -8.86 -1.84
C PRO A 6 5.58 -8.10 -0.65
N PRO A 7 6.55 -7.25 -0.88
CA PRO A 7 7.12 -6.50 0.24
C PRO A 7 6.15 -5.48 0.83
N VAL A 8 5.19 -5.00 0.06
CA VAL A 8 4.26 -4.00 0.53
C VAL A 8 2.87 -4.60 0.65
N VAL A 9 2.24 -4.42 1.80
CA VAL A 9 0.88 -4.88 2.01
C VAL A 9 0.04 -3.70 2.44
N VAL A 10 -1.06 -3.45 1.71
CA VAL A 10 -1.96 -2.36 2.03
C VAL A 10 -3.24 -2.98 2.58
N HIS A 11 -3.52 -2.71 3.84
CA HIS A 11 -4.63 -3.33 4.53
C HIS A 11 -5.95 -2.63 4.21
N PRO A 12 -7.08 -3.19 4.60
CA PRO A 12 -8.37 -2.57 4.29
C PRO A 12 -8.54 -1.22 4.96
N LEU A 13 -9.44 -0.43 4.42
CA LEU A 13 -9.74 0.88 4.96
C LEU A 13 -10.41 0.74 6.31
N VAL A 14 -9.86 1.37 7.33
CA VAL A 14 -10.40 1.35 8.67
C VAL A 14 -10.28 2.74 9.23
N GLU A 15 -11.39 3.31 9.61
CA GLU A 15 -11.41 4.63 10.23
C GLU A 15 -10.69 5.68 9.40
N GLY A 16 -10.89 5.65 8.13
CA GLY A 16 -10.35 6.68 7.25
C GLY A 16 -8.93 6.47 6.82
N THR A 17 -8.29 5.36 7.16
CA THR A 17 -6.93 5.13 6.76
C THR A 17 -6.71 3.70 6.38
N ARG A 18 -5.64 3.44 5.67
CA ARG A 18 -5.24 2.09 5.33
C ARG A 18 -3.83 1.86 5.86
N MET A 19 -3.70 0.89 6.74
CA MET A 19 -2.40 0.58 7.30
C MET A 19 -1.50 0.00 6.23
N VAL A 20 -0.25 0.42 6.19
CA VAL A 20 0.71 -0.06 5.22
C VAL A 20 1.85 -0.76 5.95
N LYS A 21 2.19 -1.93 5.47
CA LYS A 21 3.33 -2.66 6.01
C LYS A 21 4.33 -2.87 4.89
N ILE A 22 5.59 -2.72 5.19
CA ILE A 22 6.66 -2.95 4.23
C ILE A 22 7.64 -3.88 4.89
N HIS A 23 7.90 -5.00 4.24
CA HIS A 23 8.81 -6.03 4.76
C HIS A 23 8.38 -6.48 6.15
N GLY A 24 7.07 -6.53 6.38
CA GLY A 24 6.54 -6.99 7.64
C GLY A 24 6.46 -5.95 8.73
N ASP A 25 6.97 -4.74 8.49
CA ASP A 25 6.93 -3.69 9.49
C ASP A 25 5.84 -2.71 9.19
N SER A 26 5.10 -2.32 10.20
CA SER A 26 4.07 -1.31 10.05
C SER A 26 4.74 0.03 9.86
N VAL A 27 4.64 0.62 8.69
CA VAL A 27 5.31 1.88 8.43
C VAL A 27 4.42 3.07 8.64
N GLY A 28 3.12 2.87 8.68
CA GLY A 28 2.23 3.98 8.91
C GLY A 28 0.88 3.75 8.31
N LYS A 29 0.02 4.75 8.41
CA LYS A 29 -1.32 4.69 7.86
C LYS A 29 -1.42 5.67 6.72
N ALA A 30 -1.92 5.22 5.61
CA ALA A 30 -2.02 6.05 4.42
C ALA A 30 -3.44 6.54 4.24
N HIS A 31 -3.59 7.79 3.84
CA HIS A 31 -4.89 8.37 3.56
C HIS A 31 -5.12 8.47 2.06
N SER A 32 -4.11 8.25 1.28
CA SER A 32 -4.21 8.40 -0.16
C SER A 32 -3.09 7.62 -0.82
N LEU A 33 -3.19 7.49 -2.13
CA LEU A 33 -2.17 6.81 -2.90
C LEU A 33 -0.83 7.52 -2.76
N ARG A 34 -0.87 8.84 -2.65
CA ARG A 34 0.35 9.60 -2.50
C ARG A 34 1.09 9.20 -1.22
N ASP A 35 0.37 8.99 -0.12
CA ASP A 35 1.00 8.58 1.12
C ASP A 35 1.67 7.24 0.95
N LEU A 36 1.02 6.31 0.26
CA LEU A 36 1.59 5.01 0.01
C LEU A 36 2.87 5.14 -0.80
N GLN A 37 2.84 5.97 -1.82
CA GLN A 37 4.01 6.15 -2.66
C GLN A 37 5.18 6.71 -1.86
N GLU A 38 4.90 7.59 -0.92
CA GLU A 38 5.97 8.13 -0.11
C GLU A 38 6.56 7.10 0.82
N PHE A 39 5.74 6.24 1.39
CA PHE A 39 6.26 5.16 2.22
C PHE A 39 7.15 4.25 1.40
N MET A 40 6.72 3.91 0.20
CA MET A 40 7.49 3.01 -0.64
C MET A 40 8.80 3.64 -1.06
N ARG A 41 8.78 4.94 -1.33
CA ARG A 41 9.99 5.62 -1.73
C ARG A 41 11.06 5.57 -0.64
N ARG A 42 10.64 5.68 0.60
CA ARG A 42 11.58 5.63 1.70
C ARG A 42 12.27 4.29 1.81
N TYR A 43 11.65 3.25 1.27
CA TYR A 43 12.21 1.92 1.30
C TYR A 43 12.81 1.50 -0.02
N GLY A 44 12.93 2.44 -0.95
CA GLY A 44 13.53 2.15 -2.24
C GLY A 44 12.64 1.30 -3.13
N LEU A 45 11.34 1.34 -2.92
CA LEU A 45 10.41 0.51 -3.66
C LEU A 45 9.56 1.31 -4.63
N ASP A 46 10.16 2.33 -5.24
CA ASP A 46 9.46 3.16 -6.17
C ASP A 46 8.92 2.37 -7.32
N THR A 47 7.69 2.56 -7.71
CA THR A 47 7.15 1.95 -8.89
C THR A 47 6.06 2.85 -9.43
N VAL A 48 5.90 2.84 -10.75
CA VAL A 48 4.90 3.69 -11.36
C VAL A 48 3.59 2.94 -11.53
N ASP A 49 3.58 1.64 -11.43
CA ASP A 49 2.36 0.89 -11.67
C ASP A 49 1.97 0.11 -10.43
N LEU A 50 1.31 0.82 -9.52
CA LEU A 50 0.95 0.20 -8.26
C LEU A 50 -0.16 -0.84 -8.40
N ASP A 51 -1.00 -0.71 -9.41
CA ASP A 51 -2.10 -1.65 -9.56
C ASP A 51 -1.64 -3.02 -10.01
N ASN A 52 -0.65 -3.07 -10.87
CA ASN A 52 -0.21 -4.33 -11.42
C ASN A 52 1.15 -4.75 -10.92
N SER A 53 1.61 -4.12 -9.90
CA SER A 53 2.94 -4.40 -9.42
C SER A 53 2.95 -5.62 -8.53
N ALA A 54 3.93 -6.46 -8.68
CA ALA A 54 4.10 -7.58 -7.77
C ALA A 54 4.63 -7.12 -6.43
N LEU A 55 4.96 -5.83 -6.29
CA LEU A 55 5.47 -5.32 -5.05
C LEU A 55 4.38 -5.03 -4.03
N VAL A 56 3.13 -4.90 -4.46
CA VAL A 56 2.08 -4.47 -3.55
C VAL A 56 0.94 -5.48 -3.51
N GLU A 57 0.57 -5.87 -2.32
CA GLU A 57 -0.59 -6.71 -2.12
C GLU A 57 -1.71 -5.82 -1.58
N TRP A 58 -2.81 -5.72 -2.30
CA TRP A 58 -3.94 -4.90 -1.89
C TRP A 58 -4.97 -5.78 -1.20
N ARG A 59 -5.33 -5.42 0.01
CA ARG A 59 -6.32 -6.18 0.76
C ARG A 59 -7.50 -5.30 1.06
N GLY A 60 -8.69 -5.78 0.73
CA GLY A 60 -9.89 -5.03 1.01
C GLY A 60 -10.16 -3.89 0.07
N GLY A 61 -9.62 -3.95 -1.13
CA GLY A 61 -9.83 -2.90 -2.11
C GLY A 61 -8.54 -2.52 -2.76
N GLY A 62 -8.60 -2.04 -3.96
CA GLY A 62 -7.43 -1.72 -4.76
C GLY A 62 -6.92 -0.33 -4.55
N SER A 63 -6.22 0.17 -5.55
CA SER A 63 -5.52 1.44 -5.43
C SER A 63 -6.42 2.66 -5.44
N SER A 64 -7.70 2.50 -5.67
CA SER A 64 -8.60 3.64 -5.66
C SER A 64 -9.46 3.74 -4.40
N VAL A 65 -9.26 2.88 -3.45
CA VAL A 65 -10.09 2.87 -2.24
C VAL A 65 -9.44 3.70 -1.15
N TRP A 66 -9.82 4.96 -1.07
CA TRP A 66 -9.28 5.90 -0.09
C TRP A 66 -10.41 6.79 0.40
N PRO A 67 -10.28 7.37 1.59
CA PRO A 67 -11.35 8.19 2.14
C PRO A 67 -11.69 9.39 1.30
N GLU A 68 -10.70 9.90 0.59
CA GLU A 68 -10.93 11.09 -0.15
C GLU A 68 -11.20 10.88 -1.56
N THR A 69 -11.59 9.76 -1.98
CA THR A 69 -11.79 9.57 -3.34
C THR A 69 -13.08 10.01 -3.80
N THR A 70 -13.80 10.67 -3.09
CA THR A 70 -14.98 11.02 -3.56
C THR A 70 -14.99 12.15 -4.23
N LEU A 71 -15.45 12.51 -4.82
CA LEU A 71 -15.47 13.65 -5.37
C LEU A 71 -15.86 13.73 -6.34
#